data_74c30a4536d7b85d1a59db26557de86d
#
_entry.id   74c30a4536d7b85d1a59db26557de86d
#
_cell.length_a   1.000
_cell.length_b   1.000
_cell.length_c   1.000
_cell.angle_alpha   90.00
_cell.angle_beta   90.00
_cell.angle_gamma   90.00
#
_symmetry.space_group_name_H-M   'P 1'
#
loop_
_entity.id
_entity.type
_entity.pdbx_description
1 polymer ?
#
loop_
_entity_poly.entity_id
_entity_poly.type
_entity_poly.pdbx_seq_one_letter_code
_entity_poly.pdbx_strand_id
1 'polypeptide(L)'
;MSILINRETKVICQGFTGKNGTFHSEQAIAYGTQMVGGVTPGKGGSEHLGLPVFNTVADAVSQTGADASVIYVPAPFVLDSIMEAVDAGVHIIVCITEGVPTLDMLKAKVACDHAGIVLIGPNCPGVITPDECKIGIMPGHIHQKGKVGIVSRSGTLTYEAVKQTTDMGYGQSTCVGIGGDPIPGSNFIDILGRFEKDPETEAI
;
A
#
# COMPACT_ATOMS: atom_id res chain seq x y z
N MET A 1 13.73 8.43 -8.14
CA MET A 1 13.62 7.31 -7.16
C MET A 1 12.38 7.55 -6.33
N SER A 2 11.61 6.56 -6.05
CA SER A 2 10.42 6.70 -5.19
C SER A 2 10.79 6.54 -3.72
N ILE A 3 10.03 7.18 -2.83
CA ILE A 3 10.30 7.11 -1.38
C ILE A 3 9.85 5.80 -0.71
N LEU A 4 8.97 5.01 -1.33
CA LEU A 4 8.38 3.79 -0.75
C LEU A 4 8.26 2.64 -1.74
N ILE A 5 7.71 2.87 -2.93
CA ILE A 5 7.38 1.85 -3.92
C ILE A 5 7.79 2.31 -5.32
N ASN A 6 8.22 1.40 -6.16
CA ASN A 6 8.65 1.69 -7.52
C ASN A 6 8.23 0.57 -8.48
N ARG A 7 8.70 0.64 -9.73
CA ARG A 7 8.36 -0.34 -10.77
C ARG A 7 8.79 -1.77 -10.45
N GLU A 8 9.79 -1.95 -9.60
CA GLU A 8 10.33 -3.27 -9.24
C GLU A 8 9.65 -3.87 -8.01
N THR A 9 8.83 -3.07 -7.30
CA THR A 9 8.11 -3.52 -6.11
C THR A 9 7.14 -4.65 -6.44
N LYS A 10 7.37 -5.82 -5.86
CA LYS A 10 6.55 -7.01 -6.03
C LYS A 10 5.46 -7.08 -4.97
N VAL A 11 4.23 -6.98 -5.39
CA VAL A 11 3.07 -6.80 -4.49
C VAL A 11 2.24 -8.06 -4.42
N ILE A 12 1.90 -8.49 -3.19
CA ILE A 12 0.84 -9.48 -2.94
C ILE A 12 -0.38 -8.81 -2.32
N CYS A 13 -1.55 -9.38 -2.56
CA CYS A 13 -2.81 -8.90 -2.00
C CYS A 13 -3.35 -9.88 -0.96
N GLN A 14 -3.56 -9.47 0.27
CA GLN A 14 -4.30 -10.23 1.29
C GLN A 14 -5.80 -9.93 1.18
N GLY A 15 -6.62 -10.98 1.14
CA GLY A 15 -8.03 -10.89 0.75
C GLY A 15 -8.24 -10.87 -0.76
N PHE A 16 -7.29 -11.45 -1.52
CA PHE A 16 -7.16 -11.35 -2.97
C PHE A 16 -8.41 -11.76 -3.75
N THR A 17 -9.08 -12.84 -3.35
CA THR A 17 -10.29 -13.33 -4.02
C THR A 17 -11.60 -12.69 -3.52
N GLY A 18 -11.51 -11.75 -2.59
CA GLY A 18 -12.62 -10.93 -2.13
C GLY A 18 -12.97 -9.83 -3.13
N LYS A 19 -14.18 -9.26 -3.03
CA LYS A 19 -14.67 -8.24 -3.97
C LYS A 19 -13.69 -7.05 -4.11
N ASN A 20 -13.23 -6.48 -3.00
CA ASN A 20 -12.32 -5.33 -3.01
C ASN A 20 -10.91 -5.75 -3.45
N GLY A 21 -10.40 -6.88 -2.94
CA GLY A 21 -9.10 -7.41 -3.35
C GLY A 21 -9.04 -7.68 -4.84
N THR A 22 -10.05 -8.31 -5.42
CA THR A 22 -10.16 -8.55 -6.87
C THR A 22 -10.14 -7.23 -7.65
N PHE A 23 -11.09 -6.33 -7.34
CA PHE A 23 -11.24 -5.08 -8.10
C PHE A 23 -9.99 -4.21 -8.08
N HIS A 24 -9.42 -3.98 -6.90
CA HIS A 24 -8.26 -3.10 -6.78
C HIS A 24 -6.96 -3.74 -7.26
N SER A 25 -6.81 -5.06 -7.18
CA SER A 25 -5.68 -5.77 -7.80
C SER A 25 -5.74 -5.71 -9.31
N GLU A 26 -6.92 -5.86 -9.92
CA GLU A 26 -7.13 -5.69 -11.35
C GLU A 26 -6.73 -4.27 -11.82
N GLN A 27 -7.16 -3.24 -11.07
CA GLN A 27 -6.76 -1.85 -11.34
C GLN A 27 -5.25 -1.61 -11.15
N ALA A 28 -4.61 -2.27 -10.19
CA ALA A 28 -3.17 -2.17 -9.98
C ALA A 28 -2.39 -2.84 -11.12
N ILE A 29 -2.81 -4.02 -11.57
CA ILE A 29 -2.25 -4.72 -12.74
C ILE A 29 -2.38 -3.85 -13.99
N ALA A 30 -3.56 -3.31 -14.24
CA ALA A 30 -3.81 -2.42 -15.39
C ALA A 30 -2.95 -1.13 -15.34
N TYR A 31 -2.59 -0.67 -14.15
CA TYR A 31 -1.70 0.47 -13.95
C TYR A 31 -0.22 0.15 -14.20
N GLY A 32 0.15 -1.12 -14.21
CA GLY A 32 1.53 -1.58 -14.38
C GLY A 32 2.23 -1.98 -13.09
N THR A 33 1.52 -2.04 -11.96
CA THR A 33 2.05 -2.57 -10.70
C THR A 33 2.40 -4.04 -10.85
N GLN A 34 3.57 -4.44 -10.38
CA GLN A 34 4.01 -5.83 -10.39
C GLN A 34 3.29 -6.65 -9.31
N MET A 35 2.00 -6.97 -9.56
CA MET A 35 1.27 -7.92 -8.73
C MET A 35 1.79 -9.33 -9.01
N VAL A 36 2.24 -10.04 -7.98
CA VAL A 36 2.87 -11.37 -8.13
C VAL A 36 2.02 -12.51 -7.56
N GLY A 37 0.91 -12.21 -6.92
CA GLY A 37 -0.01 -13.18 -6.35
C GLY A 37 -0.89 -12.60 -5.26
N GLY A 38 -1.59 -13.46 -4.55
CA GLY A 38 -2.38 -13.03 -3.40
C GLY A 38 -2.66 -14.16 -2.42
N VAL A 39 -3.13 -13.75 -1.24
CA VAL A 39 -3.41 -14.65 -0.13
C VAL A 39 -4.90 -14.68 0.16
N THR A 40 -5.45 -15.88 0.16
CA THR A 40 -6.81 -16.17 0.64
C THR A 40 -6.80 -17.53 1.29
N PRO A 41 -6.85 -17.61 2.63
CA PRO A 41 -6.84 -18.89 3.34
C PRO A 41 -7.92 -19.86 2.82
N GLY A 42 -7.53 -21.13 2.62
CA GLY A 42 -8.39 -22.17 2.06
C GLY A 42 -8.53 -22.17 0.54
N LYS A 43 -7.90 -21.23 -0.18
CA LYS A 43 -7.89 -21.18 -1.66
C LYS A 43 -6.50 -21.33 -2.26
N GLY A 44 -5.49 -21.67 -1.47
CA GLY A 44 -4.13 -21.91 -1.94
C GLY A 44 -4.08 -22.99 -3.03
N GLY A 45 -3.22 -22.77 -4.03
CA GLY A 45 -3.08 -23.62 -5.20
C GLY A 45 -4.08 -23.33 -6.34
N SER A 46 -5.01 -22.39 -6.15
CA SER A 46 -5.86 -21.87 -7.23
C SER A 46 -5.20 -20.67 -7.93
N GLU A 47 -5.82 -20.25 -9.03
CA GLU A 47 -5.43 -19.05 -9.78
C GLU A 47 -6.53 -18.00 -9.71
N HIS A 48 -6.16 -16.72 -9.62
CA HIS A 48 -7.08 -15.59 -9.66
C HIS A 48 -6.42 -14.40 -10.36
N LEU A 49 -7.12 -13.77 -11.31
CA LEU A 49 -6.58 -12.71 -12.20
C LEU A 49 -5.28 -13.11 -12.94
N GLY A 50 -5.13 -14.41 -13.27
CA GLY A 50 -3.92 -14.93 -13.91
C GLY A 50 -2.71 -15.04 -12.96
N LEU A 51 -2.92 -14.94 -11.64
CA LEU A 51 -1.89 -14.97 -10.61
C LEU A 51 -2.16 -16.07 -9.58
N PRO A 52 -1.11 -16.63 -8.95
CA PRO A 52 -1.26 -17.66 -7.95
C PRO A 52 -1.91 -17.16 -6.66
N VAL A 53 -2.76 -18.02 -6.07
CA VAL A 53 -3.36 -17.80 -4.76
C VAL A 53 -2.67 -18.69 -3.74
N PHE A 54 -2.30 -18.11 -2.60
CA PHE A 54 -1.64 -18.81 -1.49
C PHE A 54 -2.54 -18.87 -0.26
N ASN A 55 -2.26 -19.81 0.65
CA ASN A 55 -2.93 -19.86 1.94
C ASN A 55 -2.30 -18.92 2.96
N THR A 56 -0.99 -18.66 2.83
CA THR A 56 -0.21 -17.87 3.77
C THR A 56 0.65 -16.82 3.05
N VAL A 57 0.99 -15.73 3.76
CA VAL A 57 1.94 -14.73 3.27
C VAL A 57 3.34 -15.32 3.12
N ALA A 58 3.75 -16.18 4.05
CA ALA A 58 5.04 -16.85 3.99
C ALA A 58 5.21 -17.69 2.72
N ASP A 59 4.18 -18.47 2.32
CA ASP A 59 4.19 -19.20 1.06
C ASP A 59 4.28 -18.27 -0.15
N ALA A 60 3.51 -17.17 -0.11
CA ALA A 60 3.52 -16.18 -1.19
C ALA A 60 4.90 -15.54 -1.35
N VAL A 61 5.51 -15.07 -0.26
CA VAL A 61 6.83 -14.44 -0.28
C VAL A 61 7.90 -15.43 -0.74
N SER A 62 7.90 -16.66 -0.22
CA SER A 62 8.91 -17.67 -0.57
C SER A 62 8.89 -18.07 -2.05
N GLN A 63 7.70 -18.09 -2.68
CA GLN A 63 7.54 -18.51 -4.07
C GLN A 63 7.64 -17.37 -5.09
N THR A 64 7.30 -16.13 -4.69
CA THR A 64 7.25 -15.00 -5.62
C THR A 64 8.34 -13.96 -5.37
N GLY A 65 8.93 -13.95 -4.18
CA GLY A 65 9.86 -12.90 -3.75
C GLY A 65 9.15 -11.56 -3.53
N ALA A 66 7.87 -11.58 -3.12
CA ALA A 66 7.12 -10.38 -2.81
C ALA A 66 7.76 -9.59 -1.67
N ASP A 67 7.84 -8.28 -1.83
CA ASP A 67 8.41 -7.33 -0.86
C ASP A 67 7.38 -6.32 -0.32
N ALA A 68 6.18 -6.33 -0.88
CA ALA A 68 5.06 -5.48 -0.46
C ALA A 68 3.77 -6.28 -0.30
N SER A 69 2.95 -5.93 0.72
CA SER A 69 1.63 -6.51 0.93
C SER A 69 0.56 -5.43 1.01
N VAL A 70 -0.52 -5.57 0.25
CA VAL A 70 -1.73 -4.74 0.41
C VAL A 70 -2.85 -5.55 1.07
N ILE A 71 -3.54 -4.95 2.05
CA ILE A 71 -4.54 -5.62 2.88
C ILE A 71 -5.93 -5.06 2.61
N TYR A 72 -6.85 -5.94 2.19
CA TYR A 72 -8.28 -5.68 1.99
C TYR A 72 -9.18 -6.60 2.84
N VAL A 73 -8.61 -7.31 3.80
CA VAL A 73 -9.40 -8.20 4.67
C VAL A 73 -10.33 -7.40 5.58
N PRO A 74 -11.45 -7.97 6.07
CA PRO A 74 -12.30 -7.32 7.06
C PRO A 74 -11.55 -6.95 8.35
N ALA A 75 -11.95 -5.86 9.00
CA ALA A 75 -11.29 -5.28 10.17
C ALA A 75 -10.86 -6.27 11.27
N PRO A 76 -11.67 -7.27 11.67
CA PRO A 76 -11.26 -8.24 12.69
C PRO A 76 -10.05 -9.10 12.34
N PHE A 77 -9.69 -9.20 11.05
CA PHE A 77 -8.58 -10.03 10.57
C PHE A 77 -7.33 -9.21 10.21
N VAL A 78 -7.37 -7.89 10.37
CA VAL A 78 -6.27 -7.01 9.96
C VAL A 78 -5.02 -7.22 10.80
N LEU A 79 -5.16 -7.36 12.13
CA LEU A 79 -4.01 -7.60 12.99
C LEU A 79 -3.27 -8.87 12.58
N ASP A 80 -3.98 -9.97 12.40
CA ASP A 80 -3.37 -11.24 11.99
C ASP A 80 -2.70 -11.12 10.62
N SER A 81 -3.34 -10.42 9.68
CA SER A 81 -2.78 -10.16 8.34
C SER A 81 -1.51 -9.33 8.38
N ILE A 82 -1.43 -8.31 9.25
CA ILE A 82 -0.22 -7.51 9.43
C ILE A 82 0.89 -8.35 10.08
N MET A 83 0.56 -9.10 11.15
CA MET A 83 1.54 -9.95 11.84
C MET A 83 2.12 -11.01 10.92
N GLU A 84 1.29 -11.66 10.11
CA GLU A 84 1.73 -12.64 9.12
C GLU A 84 2.67 -12.02 8.06
N ALA A 85 2.39 -10.79 7.61
CA ALA A 85 3.25 -10.07 6.69
C ALA A 85 4.59 -9.64 7.34
N VAL A 86 4.57 -9.26 8.63
CA VAL A 86 5.77 -8.99 9.42
C VAL A 86 6.63 -10.23 9.54
N ASP A 87 6.05 -11.37 9.92
CA ASP A 87 6.75 -12.64 10.08
C ASP A 87 7.34 -13.16 8.75
N ALA A 88 6.67 -12.87 7.63
CA ALA A 88 7.15 -13.20 6.30
C ALA A 88 8.25 -12.27 5.78
N GLY A 89 8.55 -11.16 6.46
CA GLY A 89 9.64 -10.25 6.14
C GLY A 89 9.40 -9.32 4.95
N VAL A 90 8.16 -8.94 4.64
CA VAL A 90 7.87 -7.91 3.63
C VAL A 90 8.40 -6.54 4.10
N HIS A 91 8.77 -5.66 3.18
CA HIS A 91 9.34 -4.36 3.53
C HIS A 91 8.29 -3.28 3.76
N ILE A 92 7.16 -3.38 3.07
CA ILE A 92 6.05 -2.42 3.18
C ILE A 92 4.70 -3.13 3.24
N ILE A 93 3.85 -2.67 4.16
CA ILE A 93 2.47 -3.12 4.33
C ILE A 93 1.56 -1.92 4.12
N VAL A 94 0.56 -2.05 3.24
CA VAL A 94 -0.45 -1.02 2.99
C VAL A 94 -1.81 -1.56 3.41
N CYS A 95 -2.33 -1.07 4.53
CA CYS A 95 -3.62 -1.49 5.08
C CYS A 95 -4.73 -0.52 4.66
N ILE A 96 -5.61 -0.96 3.76
CA ILE A 96 -6.71 -0.15 3.25
C ILE A 96 -7.91 -0.17 4.19
N THR A 97 -8.10 -1.28 4.88
CA THR A 97 -9.28 -1.56 5.71
C THR A 97 -9.55 -0.47 6.74
N GLU A 98 -10.79 -0.06 6.84
CA GLU A 98 -11.34 0.86 7.83
C GLU A 98 -11.94 0.10 9.03
N GLY A 99 -11.99 0.75 10.21
CA GLY A 99 -12.65 0.21 11.40
C GLY A 99 -11.83 -0.82 12.16
N VAL A 100 -10.52 -0.82 11.99
CA VAL A 100 -9.61 -1.68 12.75
C VAL A 100 -9.58 -1.24 14.22
N PRO A 101 -9.72 -2.18 15.19
CA PRO A 101 -9.67 -1.82 16.60
C PRO A 101 -8.35 -1.12 16.97
N THR A 102 -8.44 -0.03 17.74
CA THR A 102 -7.28 0.79 18.14
C THR A 102 -6.20 -0.03 18.84
N LEU A 103 -6.60 -0.97 19.72
CA LEU A 103 -5.64 -1.84 20.41
C LEU A 103 -4.91 -2.81 19.47
N ASP A 104 -5.58 -3.26 18.43
CA ASP A 104 -4.96 -4.12 17.44
C ASP A 104 -3.97 -3.34 16.59
N MET A 105 -4.29 -2.08 16.23
CA MET A 105 -3.35 -1.21 15.54
C MET A 105 -2.13 -0.84 16.39
N LEU A 106 -2.30 -0.71 17.72
CA LEU A 106 -1.16 -0.48 18.60
C LEU A 106 -0.18 -1.68 18.56
N LYS A 107 -0.70 -2.91 18.62
CA LYS A 107 0.11 -4.14 18.51
C LYS A 107 0.80 -4.25 17.15
N ALA A 108 0.04 -4.02 16.08
CA ALA A 108 0.54 -4.05 14.70
C ALA A 108 1.68 -3.03 14.49
N LYS A 109 1.49 -1.78 14.98
CA LYS A 109 2.51 -0.74 14.87
C LYS A 109 3.80 -1.13 15.61
N VAL A 110 3.69 -1.61 16.84
CA VAL A 110 4.86 -2.05 17.63
C VAL A 110 5.60 -3.17 16.90
N ALA A 111 4.89 -4.14 16.33
CA ALA A 111 5.52 -5.23 15.57
C ALA A 111 6.24 -4.72 14.31
N CYS A 112 5.61 -3.85 13.54
CA CYS A 112 6.23 -3.24 12.36
C CYS A 112 7.45 -2.39 12.72
N ASP A 113 7.36 -1.56 13.76
CA ASP A 113 8.47 -0.71 14.21
C ASP A 113 9.69 -1.56 14.64
N HIS A 114 9.46 -2.66 15.39
CA HIS A 114 10.53 -3.57 15.80
C HIS A 114 11.18 -4.30 14.62
N ALA A 115 10.39 -4.65 13.60
CA ALA A 115 10.88 -5.32 12.41
C ALA A 115 11.48 -4.36 11.36
N GLY A 116 11.36 -3.03 11.55
CA GLY A 116 11.78 -2.03 10.58
C GLY A 116 10.92 -1.98 9.32
N ILE A 117 9.67 -2.45 9.39
CA ILE A 117 8.72 -2.53 8.28
C ILE A 117 7.89 -1.25 8.23
N VAL A 118 7.70 -0.72 7.02
CA VAL A 118 6.85 0.45 6.82
C VAL A 118 5.39 0.03 6.77
N LEU A 119 4.57 0.54 7.68
CA LEU A 119 3.12 0.34 7.67
C LEU A 119 2.41 1.63 7.25
N ILE A 120 1.64 1.59 6.18
CA ILE A 120 0.77 2.68 5.71
C ILE A 120 -0.68 2.33 5.99
N GLY A 121 -1.42 3.24 6.59
CA GLY A 121 -2.78 3.00 7.05
C GLY A 121 -2.84 2.63 8.54
N PRO A 122 -3.95 2.10 9.03
CA PRO A 122 -5.18 1.66 8.33
C PRO A 122 -6.04 2.82 7.84
N ASN A 123 -7.21 2.50 7.24
CA ASN A 123 -8.19 3.48 6.73
C ASN A 123 -7.50 4.51 5.82
N CYS A 124 -6.81 4.03 4.81
CA CYS A 124 -6.01 4.86 3.92
C CYS A 124 -6.32 4.56 2.44
N PRO A 125 -6.06 5.51 1.54
CA PRO A 125 -6.21 5.25 0.11
C PRO A 125 -5.01 4.53 -0.52
N GLY A 126 -3.90 4.37 0.21
CA GLY A 126 -2.70 3.69 -0.24
C GLY A 126 -1.56 4.62 -0.66
N VAL A 127 -0.73 4.12 -1.55
CA VAL A 127 0.46 4.81 -2.07
C VAL A 127 0.51 4.68 -3.58
N ILE A 128 0.94 5.73 -4.27
CA ILE A 128 1.19 5.70 -5.71
C ILE A 128 2.47 6.47 -6.05
N THR A 129 3.33 5.85 -6.85
CA THR A 129 4.40 6.50 -7.58
C THR A 129 3.98 6.55 -9.04
N PRO A 130 3.67 7.75 -9.57
CA PRO A 130 3.11 7.88 -10.91
C PRO A 130 3.98 7.22 -11.98
N ASP A 131 3.34 6.51 -12.91
CA ASP A 131 3.92 5.72 -14.01
C ASP A 131 4.79 4.53 -13.57
N GLU A 132 4.83 4.21 -12.27
CA GLU A 132 5.66 3.13 -11.74
C GLU A 132 4.87 2.07 -10.97
N CYS A 133 4.19 2.47 -9.89
CA CYS A 133 3.53 1.52 -9.00
C CYS A 133 2.35 2.17 -8.27
N LYS A 134 1.26 1.43 -8.17
CA LYS A 134 0.05 1.81 -7.43
C LYS A 134 -0.33 0.69 -6.47
N ILE A 135 -0.38 0.99 -5.17
CA ILE A 135 -0.86 0.08 -4.13
C ILE A 135 -2.02 0.76 -3.38
N GLY A 136 -3.20 0.21 -3.49
CA GLY A 136 -4.41 0.73 -2.84
C GLY A 136 -5.48 1.19 -3.80
N ILE A 137 -6.32 2.14 -3.36
CA ILE A 137 -7.56 2.53 -4.02
C ILE A 137 -7.49 3.88 -4.77
N MET A 138 -6.35 4.57 -4.74
CA MET A 138 -6.20 5.85 -5.44
C MET A 138 -6.48 5.71 -6.93
N PRO A 139 -7.23 6.64 -7.56
CA PRO A 139 -7.47 6.62 -9.00
C PRO A 139 -6.19 6.97 -9.77
N GLY A 140 -5.60 5.98 -10.48
CA GLY A 140 -4.32 6.16 -11.19
C GLY A 140 -4.35 7.26 -12.25
N HIS A 141 -5.48 7.45 -12.93
CA HIS A 141 -5.63 8.37 -14.06
C HIS A 141 -5.54 9.86 -13.70
N ILE A 142 -5.65 10.24 -12.44
CA ILE A 142 -5.48 11.64 -12.01
C ILE A 142 -4.02 11.98 -11.67
N HIS A 143 -3.16 10.97 -11.54
CA HIS A 143 -1.75 11.14 -11.22
C HIS A 143 -0.91 11.32 -12.47
N GLN A 144 0.09 12.17 -12.39
CA GLN A 144 1.09 12.38 -13.44
C GLN A 144 2.47 12.46 -12.80
N LYS A 145 3.47 11.85 -13.41
CA LYS A 145 4.85 11.93 -12.93
C LYS A 145 5.31 13.39 -12.89
N GLY A 146 5.89 13.79 -11.75
CA GLY A 146 6.35 15.14 -11.50
C GLY A 146 7.15 15.25 -10.22
N LYS A 147 7.10 16.41 -9.57
CA LYS A 147 8.06 16.82 -8.54
C LYS A 147 7.44 17.13 -7.18
N VAL A 148 6.12 17.01 -7.05
CA VAL A 148 5.42 17.32 -5.80
C VAL A 148 5.19 16.07 -4.99
N GLY A 149 5.75 16.00 -3.80
CA GLY A 149 5.42 14.99 -2.79
C GLY A 149 4.07 15.31 -2.15
N ILE A 150 3.18 14.33 -2.04
CA ILE A 150 1.89 14.51 -1.36
C ILE A 150 1.78 13.51 -0.23
N VAL A 151 1.49 14.00 0.99
CA VAL A 151 1.14 13.18 2.15
C VAL A 151 -0.13 13.73 2.79
N SER A 152 -1.09 12.84 3.05
CA SER A 152 -2.40 13.25 3.57
C SER A 152 -3.03 12.17 4.44
N ARG A 153 -3.83 12.58 5.43
CA ARG A 153 -4.71 11.70 6.20
C ARG A 153 -6.10 11.55 5.58
N SER A 154 -6.48 12.44 4.68
CA SER A 154 -7.80 12.43 4.04
C SER A 154 -7.74 11.76 2.69
N GLY A 155 -8.61 10.78 2.43
CA GLY A 155 -8.74 10.14 1.10
C GLY A 155 -9.15 11.13 0.03
N THR A 156 -10.29 11.79 0.22
CA THR A 156 -10.88 12.69 -0.79
C THR A 156 -10.05 13.94 -1.03
N LEU A 157 -9.54 14.58 0.03
CA LEU A 157 -8.69 15.76 -0.12
C LEU A 157 -7.36 15.45 -0.80
N THR A 158 -6.85 14.23 -0.62
CA THR A 158 -5.68 13.75 -1.36
C THR A 158 -5.93 13.80 -2.86
N TYR A 159 -7.09 13.31 -3.32
CA TYR A 159 -7.42 13.30 -4.76
C TYR A 159 -7.56 14.70 -5.34
N GLU A 160 -8.10 15.63 -4.56
CA GLU A 160 -8.20 17.04 -4.95
C GLU A 160 -6.82 17.68 -5.12
N ALA A 161 -5.92 17.50 -4.15
CA ALA A 161 -4.56 18.02 -4.22
C ALA A 161 -3.77 17.42 -5.41
N VAL A 162 -3.91 16.10 -5.62
CA VAL A 162 -3.31 15.41 -6.77
C VAL A 162 -3.83 15.98 -8.09
N LYS A 163 -5.15 16.14 -8.22
CA LYS A 163 -5.75 16.65 -9.45
C LYS A 163 -5.31 18.08 -9.76
N GLN A 164 -5.28 18.96 -8.74
CA GLN A 164 -4.82 20.34 -8.90
C GLN A 164 -3.35 20.40 -9.32
N THR A 165 -2.46 19.66 -8.66
CA THR A 165 -1.02 19.64 -9.03
C THR A 165 -0.79 19.06 -10.42
N THR A 166 -1.60 18.09 -10.83
CA THR A 166 -1.58 17.54 -12.20
C THR A 166 -2.05 18.57 -13.22
N ASP A 167 -3.19 19.25 -12.98
CA ASP A 167 -3.74 20.25 -13.91
C ASP A 167 -2.81 21.47 -14.06
N MET A 168 -2.06 21.80 -13.02
CA MET A 168 -1.04 22.85 -13.08
C MET A 168 0.27 22.42 -13.75
N GLY A 169 0.38 21.14 -14.15
CA GLY A 169 1.57 20.60 -14.82
C GLY A 169 2.75 20.28 -13.90
N TYR A 170 2.56 20.31 -12.58
CA TYR A 170 3.63 19.97 -11.62
C TYR A 170 3.79 18.46 -11.45
N GLY A 171 2.69 17.69 -11.48
CA GLY A 171 2.69 16.27 -11.24
C GLY A 171 3.19 15.88 -9.85
N GLN A 172 3.29 14.57 -9.58
CA GLN A 172 3.71 14.07 -8.28
C GLN A 172 4.95 13.18 -8.38
N SER A 173 5.87 13.30 -7.42
CA SER A 173 6.96 12.32 -7.23
C SER A 173 6.43 11.04 -6.58
N THR A 174 5.71 11.20 -5.49
CA THR A 174 4.99 10.12 -4.78
C THR A 174 3.79 10.72 -4.07
N CYS A 175 2.68 10.00 -4.03
CA CYS A 175 1.51 10.36 -3.23
C CYS A 175 1.26 9.28 -2.18
N VAL A 176 1.20 9.67 -0.90
CA VAL A 176 1.01 8.79 0.25
C VAL A 176 -0.22 9.20 1.05
N GLY A 177 -1.21 8.32 1.11
CA GLY A 177 -2.31 8.47 2.04
C GLY A 177 -2.04 7.67 3.30
N ILE A 178 -1.76 8.33 4.43
CA ILE A 178 -1.38 7.67 5.68
C ILE A 178 -2.56 7.22 6.55
N GLY A 179 -3.78 7.58 6.15
CA GLY A 179 -5.01 7.17 6.83
C GLY A 179 -5.50 8.11 7.92
N GLY A 180 -6.80 7.98 8.22
CA GLY A 180 -7.53 8.85 9.16
C GLY A 180 -7.56 8.36 10.60
N ASP A 181 -7.18 7.12 10.87
CA ASP A 181 -7.35 6.47 12.17
C ASP A 181 -6.43 7.06 13.27
N PRO A 182 -6.82 6.91 14.56
CA PRO A 182 -6.06 7.48 15.68
C PRO A 182 -4.62 6.97 15.79
N ILE A 183 -4.39 5.70 15.43
CA ILE A 183 -3.06 5.07 15.44
C ILE A 183 -2.70 4.66 14.00
N PRO A 184 -2.09 5.57 13.22
CA PRO A 184 -1.57 5.22 11.91
C PRO A 184 -0.25 4.45 12.03
N GLY A 185 0.03 3.59 11.08
CA GLY A 185 1.33 2.91 10.96
C GLY A 185 2.48 3.89 10.81
N SER A 186 2.41 4.74 9.77
CA SER A 186 3.32 5.86 9.54
C SER A 186 2.60 7.19 9.79
N ASN A 187 3.32 8.19 10.27
CA ASN A 187 2.82 9.53 10.50
C ASN A 187 3.44 10.54 9.50
N PHE A 188 3.06 11.83 9.61
CA PHE A 188 3.59 12.88 8.75
C PHE A 188 5.11 13.00 8.83
N ILE A 189 5.71 12.90 10.02
CA ILE A 189 7.16 13.07 10.20
C ILE A 189 7.91 11.96 9.48
N ASP A 190 7.41 10.72 9.56
CA ASP A 190 8.01 9.56 8.91
C ASP A 190 8.06 9.74 7.37
N ILE A 191 6.96 10.24 6.80
CA ILE A 191 6.85 10.42 5.35
C ILE A 191 7.59 11.67 4.87
N LEU A 192 7.49 12.78 5.60
CA LEU A 192 8.23 14.01 5.29
C LEU A 192 9.74 13.78 5.33
N GLY A 193 10.22 13.01 6.31
CA GLY A 193 11.64 12.67 6.40
C GLY A 193 12.15 11.78 5.25
N ARG A 194 11.25 11.09 4.52
CA ARG A 194 11.57 10.36 3.29
C ARG A 194 11.57 11.29 2.08
N PHE A 195 10.59 12.19 1.97
CA PHE A 195 10.55 13.20 0.91
C PHE A 195 11.77 14.13 0.94
N GLU A 196 12.21 14.56 2.13
CA GLU A 196 13.41 15.39 2.32
C GLU A 196 14.68 14.75 1.73
N LYS A 197 14.74 13.43 1.70
CA LYS A 197 15.88 12.67 1.16
C LYS A 197 15.73 12.30 -0.30
N ASP A 198 14.58 12.56 -0.90
CA ASP A 198 14.29 12.21 -2.29
C ASP A 198 14.70 13.32 -3.24
N PRO A 199 15.72 13.10 -4.10
CA PRO A 199 16.18 14.13 -5.03
C PRO A 199 15.17 14.48 -6.14
N GLU A 200 14.13 13.68 -6.33
CA GLU A 200 13.07 13.93 -7.31
C GLU A 200 11.92 14.77 -6.74
N THR A 201 11.88 14.96 -5.41
CA THR A 201 10.85 15.79 -4.76
C THR A 201 11.38 17.20 -4.54
N GLU A 202 10.77 18.18 -5.22
CA GLU A 202 11.15 19.60 -5.12
C GLU A 202 10.20 20.41 -4.22
N ALA A 203 8.99 19.89 -3.96
CA ALA A 203 7.98 20.50 -3.08
C ALA A 203 7.12 19.43 -2.40
N ILE A 204 6.53 19.72 -1.25
CA ILE A 204 5.64 18.83 -0.51
C ILE A 204 4.36 19.58 -0.13
#